data_9b08e6837a82d5d569f54533c8db1d73
#
_entry.id   9b08e6837a82d5d569f54533c8db1d73
#
_cell.length_a   1.000
_cell.length_b   1.000
_cell.length_c   1.000
_cell.angle_alpha   90.00
_cell.angle_beta   90.00
_cell.angle_gamma   90.00
#
_symmetry.space_group_name_H-M   'P 1'
#
loop_
_entity.id
_entity.type
_entity.pdbx_description
1 polymer ?
#
loop_
_entity_poly.entity_id
_entity_poly.type
_entity_poly.pdbx_seq_one_letter_code
_entity_poly.pdbx_strand_id
1 'polypeptide(L)'
;MAKNIAIMDGNEAAAYVSYAFTEVAGIFPITPSSPMAEHVDAWAANGKKNLFGEPVQVVEMQSEGGAAGTVHGSLQSGALTTTYTASQGLLLMIPNMYKIAGEMLPGVFHVSARTLSAHALSIFGDHSDVMGVRSTGFAMLASS
;
A
#
# COMPACT_ATOMS: atom_id res chain seq x y z
N MET A 1 -28.72 17.65 -2.93
CA MET A 1 -27.52 17.30 -3.70
C MET A 1 -27.61 15.81 -4.05
N ALA A 2 -27.47 15.45 -5.33
CA ALA A 2 -27.40 14.07 -5.73
C ALA A 2 -26.14 13.44 -5.11
N LYS A 3 -26.27 12.31 -4.45
CA LYS A 3 -25.10 11.56 -3.94
C LYS A 3 -24.43 10.90 -5.16
N ASN A 4 -23.15 11.17 -5.36
CA ASN A 4 -22.36 10.40 -6.33
C ASN A 4 -22.14 9.01 -5.74
N ILE A 5 -22.76 8.01 -6.34
CA ILE A 5 -22.65 6.60 -5.94
C ILE A 5 -21.94 5.86 -7.07
N ALA A 6 -20.93 5.09 -6.73
CA ALA A 6 -20.23 4.19 -7.63
C ALA A 6 -20.23 2.77 -7.05
N ILE A 7 -20.20 1.77 -7.93
CA ILE A 7 -20.01 0.37 -7.56
C ILE A 7 -18.55 0.05 -7.87
N MET A 8 -17.83 -0.43 -6.88
CA MET A 8 -16.41 -0.77 -6.99
C MET A 8 -16.07 -1.88 -6.01
N ASP A 9 -14.98 -2.60 -6.24
CA ASP A 9 -14.50 -3.57 -5.29
C ASP A 9 -13.66 -2.91 -4.17
N GLY A 10 -13.25 -3.70 -3.18
CA GLY A 10 -12.50 -3.19 -2.03
C GLY A 10 -11.12 -2.64 -2.40
N ASN A 11 -10.44 -3.22 -3.39
CA ASN A 11 -9.14 -2.73 -3.85
C ASN A 11 -9.29 -1.36 -4.54
N GLU A 12 -10.28 -1.22 -5.43
CA GLU A 12 -10.56 0.05 -6.10
C GLU A 12 -10.96 1.13 -5.09
N ALA A 13 -11.80 0.79 -4.09
CA ALA A 13 -12.22 1.72 -3.05
C ALA A 13 -11.03 2.19 -2.19
N ALA A 14 -10.16 1.27 -1.78
CA ALA A 14 -8.96 1.60 -1.01
C ALA A 14 -7.99 2.45 -1.84
N ALA A 15 -7.75 2.10 -3.10
CA ALA A 15 -6.92 2.87 -4.01
C ALA A 15 -7.49 4.28 -4.24
N TYR A 16 -8.80 4.39 -4.41
CA TYR A 16 -9.46 5.68 -4.66
C TYR A 16 -9.27 6.66 -3.49
N VAL A 17 -9.46 6.18 -2.27
CA VAL A 17 -9.28 7.02 -1.07
C VAL A 17 -7.80 7.31 -0.84
N SER A 18 -6.91 6.31 -0.93
CA SER A 18 -5.49 6.51 -0.70
C SER A 18 -4.85 7.46 -1.71
N TYR A 19 -5.28 7.41 -2.98
CA TYR A 19 -4.78 8.32 -4.03
C TYR A 19 -4.90 9.79 -3.63
N ALA A 20 -6.01 10.15 -2.99
CA ALA A 20 -6.27 11.54 -2.61
C ALA A 20 -5.22 12.09 -1.63
N PHE A 21 -4.68 11.25 -0.76
CA PHE A 21 -3.73 11.61 0.30
C PHE A 21 -2.28 11.22 -0.01
N THR A 22 -1.99 10.68 -1.19
CA THR A 22 -0.67 10.16 -1.55
C THR A 22 0.04 11.13 -2.49
N GLU A 23 1.28 11.45 -2.20
CA GLU A 23 2.19 12.18 -3.09
C GLU A 23 3.09 11.19 -3.85
N VAL A 24 3.59 10.15 -3.16
CA VAL A 24 4.44 9.11 -3.74
C VAL A 24 3.89 7.73 -3.40
N ALA A 25 3.79 6.86 -4.39
CA ALA A 25 3.46 5.44 -4.22
C ALA A 25 4.69 4.60 -4.60
N GLY A 26 5.32 3.96 -3.60
CA GLY A 26 6.38 2.99 -3.83
C GLY A 26 5.78 1.60 -3.95
N ILE A 27 5.86 0.97 -5.14
CA ILE A 27 5.11 -0.25 -5.42
C ILE A 27 6.00 -1.41 -5.90
N PHE A 28 5.57 -2.60 -5.58
CA PHE A 28 5.92 -3.86 -6.25
C PHE A 28 4.69 -4.76 -6.16
N PRO A 29 3.90 -4.86 -7.24
CA PRO A 29 2.58 -5.50 -7.19
C PRO A 29 2.63 -6.97 -6.82
N ILE A 30 1.70 -7.38 -5.97
CA ILE A 30 1.48 -8.78 -5.57
C ILE A 30 -0.01 -9.06 -5.42
N THR A 31 -0.48 -10.21 -5.93
CA THR A 31 -1.87 -10.66 -5.79
C THR A 31 -2.22 -10.94 -4.32
N PRO A 32 -3.38 -10.50 -3.80
CA PRO A 32 -4.50 -9.84 -4.49
C PRO A 32 -4.48 -8.30 -4.44
N SER A 33 -3.39 -7.67 -3.99
CA SER A 33 -3.30 -6.20 -3.87
C SER A 33 -2.94 -5.48 -5.17
N SER A 34 -2.47 -6.21 -6.21
CA SER A 34 -2.06 -5.62 -7.49
C SER A 34 -3.05 -4.61 -8.07
N PRO A 35 -4.38 -4.85 -8.07
CA PRO A 35 -5.34 -3.89 -8.62
C PRO A 35 -5.28 -2.52 -7.94
N MET A 36 -4.92 -2.42 -6.65
CA MET A 36 -4.75 -1.11 -6.01
C MET A 36 -3.63 -0.31 -6.67
N ALA A 37 -2.47 -0.93 -6.87
CA ALA A 37 -1.32 -0.29 -7.52
C ALA A 37 -1.61 0.05 -8.98
N GLU A 38 -2.27 -0.85 -9.72
CA GLU A 38 -2.68 -0.65 -11.11
C GLU A 38 -3.63 0.52 -11.28
N HIS A 39 -4.63 0.68 -10.41
CA HIS A 39 -5.53 1.83 -10.43
C HIS A 39 -4.77 3.13 -10.17
N VAL A 40 -3.90 3.15 -9.16
CA VAL A 40 -3.11 4.34 -8.82
C VAL A 40 -2.21 4.76 -9.98
N ASP A 41 -1.52 3.80 -10.59
CA ASP A 41 -0.65 4.05 -11.74
C ASP A 41 -1.44 4.58 -12.95
N ALA A 42 -2.56 3.92 -13.28
CA ALA A 42 -3.44 4.37 -14.38
C ALA A 42 -3.99 5.77 -14.15
N TRP A 43 -4.43 6.09 -12.92
CA TRP A 43 -4.92 7.44 -12.62
C TRP A 43 -3.82 8.49 -12.66
N ALA A 44 -2.63 8.18 -12.18
CA ALA A 44 -1.46 9.06 -12.25
C ALA A 44 -1.05 9.34 -13.69
N ALA A 45 -0.96 8.29 -14.53
CA ALA A 45 -0.65 8.40 -15.94
C ALA A 45 -1.68 9.26 -16.72
N ASN A 46 -2.95 9.23 -16.30
CA ASN A 46 -4.01 10.06 -16.87
C ASN A 46 -4.11 11.47 -16.24
N GLY A 47 -3.15 11.86 -15.40
CA GLY A 47 -3.08 13.20 -14.83
C GLY A 47 -4.11 13.48 -13.73
N LYS A 48 -4.73 12.46 -13.12
CA LYS A 48 -5.61 12.65 -11.96
C LYS A 48 -4.82 13.30 -10.84
N LYS A 49 -5.37 14.36 -10.27
CA LYS A 49 -4.71 15.09 -9.19
C LYS A 49 -5.16 14.56 -7.82
N ASN A 50 -4.20 14.52 -6.89
CA ASN A 50 -4.43 14.28 -5.47
C ASN A 50 -4.95 15.56 -4.79
N LEU A 51 -5.10 15.56 -3.47
CA LEU A 51 -5.56 16.74 -2.70
C LEU A 51 -4.55 17.89 -2.70
N PHE A 52 -3.29 17.62 -3.05
CA PHE A 52 -2.23 18.63 -3.11
C PHE A 52 -2.12 19.28 -4.50
N GLY A 53 -2.96 18.85 -5.45
CA GLY A 53 -3.04 19.43 -6.78
C GLY A 53 -2.09 18.83 -7.81
N GLU A 54 -1.39 17.73 -7.46
CA GLU A 54 -0.43 17.06 -8.33
C GLU A 54 -0.82 15.59 -8.57
N PRO A 55 -0.44 14.97 -9.69
CA PRO A 55 -0.55 13.53 -9.85
C PRO A 55 0.35 12.79 -8.85
N VAL A 56 -0.07 11.61 -8.42
CA VAL A 56 0.77 10.75 -7.60
C VAL A 56 2.00 10.32 -8.39
N GLN A 57 3.17 10.44 -7.78
CA GLN A 57 4.39 9.90 -8.35
C GLN A 57 4.48 8.40 -8.03
N VAL A 58 4.28 7.57 -9.04
CA VAL A 58 4.37 6.10 -8.89
C VAL A 58 5.80 5.65 -9.20
N VAL A 59 6.38 4.87 -8.28
CA VAL A 59 7.73 4.31 -8.41
C VAL A 59 7.64 2.80 -8.24
N GLU A 60 7.76 2.06 -9.34
CA GLU A 60 7.83 0.61 -9.31
C GLU A 60 9.25 0.14 -9.07
N MET A 61 9.41 -0.74 -8.08
CA MET A 61 10.70 -1.26 -7.64
C MET A 61 10.92 -2.70 -8.12
N GLN A 62 12.04 -3.30 -7.73
CA GLN A 62 12.43 -4.66 -8.12
C GLN A 62 12.06 -5.72 -7.07
N SER A 63 11.53 -5.27 -5.93
CA SER A 63 11.07 -6.14 -4.84
C SER A 63 10.24 -5.34 -3.84
N GLU A 64 9.48 -6.04 -3.00
CA GLU A 64 8.73 -5.41 -1.91
C GLU A 64 9.65 -4.73 -0.88
N GLY A 65 10.81 -5.32 -0.59
CA GLY A 65 11.83 -4.69 0.25
C GLY A 65 12.36 -3.38 -0.35
N GLY A 66 12.54 -3.34 -1.69
CA GLY A 66 12.87 -2.13 -2.43
C GLY A 66 11.76 -1.07 -2.37
N ALA A 67 10.50 -1.49 -2.56
CA ALA A 67 9.35 -0.62 -2.42
C ALA A 67 9.26 0.00 -1.01
N ALA A 68 9.45 -0.82 0.03
CA ALA A 68 9.48 -0.32 1.42
C ALA A 68 10.66 0.65 1.69
N GLY A 69 11.81 0.43 1.06
CA GLY A 69 12.95 1.34 1.11
C GLY A 69 12.63 2.68 0.44
N THR A 70 11.97 2.67 -0.70
CA THR A 70 11.49 3.87 -1.39
C THR A 70 10.48 4.62 -0.53
N VAL A 71 9.51 3.90 0.08
CA VAL A 71 8.53 4.49 1.01
C VAL A 71 9.26 5.17 2.18
N HIS A 72 10.21 4.49 2.82
CA HIS A 72 10.98 5.04 3.93
C HIS A 72 11.72 6.32 3.53
N GLY A 73 12.50 6.31 2.45
CA GLY A 73 13.25 7.47 1.98
C GLY A 73 12.35 8.65 1.59
N SER A 74 11.24 8.38 0.93
CA SER A 74 10.25 9.39 0.55
C SER A 74 9.60 10.04 1.77
N LEU A 75 9.19 9.24 2.76
CA LEU A 75 8.64 9.74 4.03
C LEU A 75 9.66 10.62 4.79
N GLN A 76 10.94 10.23 4.81
CA GLN A 76 12.00 11.04 5.42
C GLN A 76 12.19 12.40 4.73
N SER A 77 11.93 12.48 3.43
CA SER A 77 11.95 13.75 2.70
C SER A 77 10.68 14.59 2.88
N GLY A 78 9.70 14.10 3.61
CA GLY A 78 8.47 14.80 3.97
C GLY A 78 7.28 14.57 3.04
N ALA A 79 7.40 13.72 2.03
CA ALA A 79 6.29 13.39 1.14
C ALA A 79 5.37 12.33 1.78
N LEU A 80 4.05 12.53 1.69
CA LEU A 80 3.07 11.53 2.11
C LEU A 80 3.12 10.33 1.16
N THR A 81 3.55 9.21 1.68
CA THR A 81 3.90 8.04 0.86
C THR A 81 3.14 6.80 1.30
N THR A 82 2.69 6.02 0.32
CA THR A 82 1.98 4.77 0.54
C THR A 82 2.55 3.62 -0.29
N THR A 83 2.17 2.40 0.07
CA THR A 83 2.43 1.18 -0.71
C THR A 83 1.24 0.23 -0.63
N TYR A 84 1.18 -0.72 -1.57
CA TYR A 84 0.12 -1.73 -1.70
C TYR A 84 0.77 -3.10 -1.78
N THR A 85 0.40 -4.01 -0.87
CA THR A 85 1.08 -5.30 -0.75
C THR A 85 0.19 -6.39 -0.16
N ALA A 86 0.70 -7.59 -0.04
CA ALA A 86 0.04 -8.76 0.55
C ALA A 86 1.08 -9.82 0.96
N SER A 87 0.71 -10.72 1.85
CA SER A 87 1.39 -11.99 2.11
C SER A 87 2.91 -11.86 2.32
N GLN A 88 3.71 -12.65 1.59
CA GLN A 88 5.18 -12.59 1.66
C GLN A 88 5.75 -11.21 1.35
N GLY A 89 5.08 -10.45 0.47
CA GLY A 89 5.50 -9.08 0.15
C GLY A 89 5.51 -8.20 1.39
N LEU A 90 4.46 -8.28 2.21
CA LEU A 90 4.40 -7.55 3.49
C LEU A 90 5.52 -8.00 4.45
N LEU A 91 5.83 -9.30 4.51
CA LEU A 91 6.92 -9.79 5.36
C LEU A 91 8.29 -9.28 4.92
N LEU A 92 8.52 -9.12 3.62
CA LEU A 92 9.76 -8.54 3.08
C LEU A 92 9.92 -7.05 3.40
N MET A 93 8.86 -6.39 3.81
CA MET A 93 8.89 -4.98 4.22
C MET A 93 9.24 -4.77 5.70
N ILE A 94 9.22 -5.82 6.53
CA ILE A 94 9.40 -5.76 8.00
C ILE A 94 10.59 -4.89 8.43
N PRO A 95 11.80 -5.03 7.88
CA PRO A 95 12.94 -4.23 8.33
C PRO A 95 12.71 -2.72 8.18
N ASN A 96 12.06 -2.30 7.09
CA ASN A 96 11.73 -0.89 6.87
C ASN A 96 10.53 -0.45 7.71
N MET A 97 9.56 -1.33 7.97
CA MET A 97 8.44 -1.04 8.86
C MET A 97 8.92 -0.66 10.26
N TYR A 98 9.87 -1.41 10.84
CA TYR A 98 10.48 -1.05 12.13
C TYR A 98 11.10 0.34 12.12
N LYS A 99 11.80 0.71 11.04
CA LYS A 99 12.42 2.05 10.90
C LYS A 99 11.36 3.14 10.80
N ILE A 100 10.41 2.97 9.90
CA ILE A 100 9.31 3.93 9.69
C ILE A 100 8.55 4.17 11.00
N ALA A 101 8.20 3.10 11.72
CA ALA A 101 7.51 3.19 13.00
C ALA A 101 8.38 3.84 14.08
N GLY A 102 9.65 3.44 14.19
CA GLY A 102 10.59 3.99 15.17
C GLY A 102 10.89 5.48 14.96
N GLU A 103 10.85 5.92 13.72
CA GLU A 103 11.02 7.33 13.33
C GLU A 103 9.69 8.12 13.33
N MET A 104 8.58 7.47 13.65
CA MET A 104 7.22 8.04 13.67
C MET A 104 6.83 8.71 12.34
N LEU A 105 7.24 8.13 11.22
CA LEU A 105 6.92 8.64 9.89
C LEU A 105 5.48 8.27 9.49
N PRO A 106 4.74 9.17 8.81
CA PRO A 106 3.32 8.98 8.50
C PRO A 106 3.08 8.08 7.25
N GLY A 107 3.62 6.87 7.25
CA GLY A 107 3.46 5.91 6.16
C GLY A 107 2.19 5.08 6.30
N VAL A 108 1.50 4.84 5.18
CA VAL A 108 0.32 3.95 5.12
C VAL A 108 0.60 2.79 4.19
N PHE A 109 0.42 1.58 4.70
CA PHE A 109 0.55 0.35 3.94
C PHE A 109 -0.84 -0.26 3.75
N HIS A 110 -1.29 -0.36 2.52
CA HIS A 110 -2.57 -1.00 2.18
C HIS A 110 -2.33 -2.46 1.89
N VAL A 111 -3.03 -3.32 2.63
CA VAL A 111 -2.82 -4.77 2.57
C VAL A 111 -4.13 -5.46 2.19
N SER A 112 -4.15 -6.12 1.04
CA SER A 112 -5.17 -7.12 0.74
C SER A 112 -4.73 -8.44 1.35
N ALA A 113 -5.10 -8.65 2.61
CA ALA A 113 -4.57 -9.74 3.44
C ALA A 113 -4.76 -11.11 2.79
N ARG A 114 -3.67 -11.85 2.67
CA ARG A 114 -3.58 -13.16 2.03
C ARG A 114 -2.79 -14.12 2.89
N THR A 115 -3.21 -15.40 2.92
CA THR A 115 -2.49 -16.44 3.64
C THR A 115 -1.02 -16.51 3.22
N LEU A 116 -0.14 -16.74 4.19
CA LEU A 116 1.28 -16.95 3.92
C LEU A 116 1.48 -18.31 3.26
N SER A 117 2.36 -18.36 2.24
CA SER A 117 2.79 -19.61 1.63
C SER A 117 3.67 -20.38 2.59
N ALA A 118 3.13 -21.45 3.19
CA ALA A 118 3.86 -22.35 4.07
C ALA A 118 4.10 -23.71 3.41
N HIS A 119 3.04 -24.41 3.00
CA HIS A 119 3.13 -25.70 2.32
C HIS A 119 2.87 -25.61 0.84
N ALA A 120 1.99 -24.68 0.43
CA ALA A 120 1.64 -24.41 -0.96
C ALA A 120 1.27 -22.94 -1.13
N LEU A 121 1.36 -22.46 -2.38
CA LEU A 121 0.83 -21.15 -2.73
C LEU A 121 -0.68 -21.14 -2.56
N SER A 122 -1.20 -20.13 -1.88
CA SER A 122 -2.63 -19.84 -1.78
C SER A 122 -2.86 -18.35 -1.94
N ILE A 123 -3.95 -17.99 -2.62
CA ILE A 123 -4.39 -16.60 -2.81
C ILE A 123 -5.61 -16.24 -1.97
N PHE A 124 -6.08 -17.16 -1.14
CA PHE A 124 -7.25 -16.93 -0.30
C PHE A 124 -6.98 -15.90 0.79
N GLY A 125 -8.03 -15.13 1.11
CA GLY A 125 -8.00 -14.15 2.19
C GLY A 125 -7.73 -14.82 3.54
N ASP A 126 -6.76 -14.27 4.25
CA ASP A 126 -6.35 -14.73 5.58
C ASP A 126 -5.56 -13.58 6.22
N HIS A 127 -5.52 -13.55 7.55
CA HIS A 127 -4.83 -12.48 8.28
C HIS A 127 -3.46 -12.88 8.83
N SER A 128 -2.92 -14.02 8.42
CA SER A 128 -1.60 -14.50 8.87
C SER A 128 -0.46 -13.55 8.51
N ASP A 129 -0.52 -12.89 7.35
CA ASP A 129 0.45 -11.91 6.91
C ASP A 129 0.47 -10.65 7.81
N VAL A 130 -0.68 -10.04 8.05
CA VAL A 130 -0.77 -8.85 8.93
C VAL A 130 -0.44 -9.20 10.39
N MET A 131 -0.82 -10.39 10.86
CA MET A 131 -0.42 -10.87 12.19
C MET A 131 1.08 -11.12 12.28
N GLY A 132 1.73 -11.50 11.19
CA GLY A 132 3.18 -11.65 11.09
C GLY A 132 3.97 -10.35 11.31
N VAL A 133 3.36 -9.20 11.01
CA VAL A 133 4.01 -7.89 11.15
C VAL A 133 3.54 -7.07 12.35
N ARG A 134 2.68 -7.63 13.21
CA ARG A 134 2.07 -6.93 14.34
C ARG A 134 3.05 -6.30 15.32
N SER A 135 4.29 -6.81 15.38
CA SER A 135 5.34 -6.33 16.30
C SER A 135 6.16 -5.16 15.74
N THR A 136 5.92 -4.74 14.50
CA THR A 136 6.71 -3.69 13.84
C THR A 136 6.47 -2.28 14.37
N GLY A 137 5.40 -2.08 15.13
CA GLY A 137 5.00 -0.76 15.64
C GLY A 137 3.96 -0.05 14.80
N PHE A 138 3.57 -0.60 13.65
CA PHE A 138 2.45 -0.07 12.85
C PHE A 138 1.12 -0.32 13.56
N ALA A 139 0.25 0.68 13.56
CA ALA A 139 -1.15 0.50 13.89
C ALA A 139 -1.84 -0.31 12.79
N MET A 140 -2.69 -1.25 13.17
CA MET A 140 -3.47 -2.06 12.24
C MET A 140 -4.93 -1.63 12.27
N LEU A 141 -5.48 -1.28 11.12
CA LEU A 141 -6.89 -0.96 10.93
C LEU A 141 -7.47 -1.96 9.93
N ALA A 142 -8.55 -2.64 10.31
CA ALA A 142 -9.29 -3.50 9.41
C ALA A 142 -10.52 -2.77 8.89
N SER A 143 -10.80 -2.93 7.58
CA SER A 143 -12.07 -2.53 6.98
C SER A 143 -12.92 -3.79 6.73
N SER A 144 -14.21 -3.69 6.90
CA SER A 144 -15.20 -4.74 6.62
C SER A 144 -16.16 -4.30 5.53
#